data_76db840e240db9a0877309e69a819c4d
#
_entry.id   76db840e240db9a0877309e69a819c4d
#
_cell.length_a   1.000
_cell.length_b   1.000
_cell.length_c   1.000
_cell.angle_alpha   90.00
_cell.angle_beta   90.00
_cell.angle_gamma   90.00
#
_symmetry.space_group_name_H-M   'P 1'
#
loop_
_entity.id
_entity.type
_entity.pdbx_description
1 polymer ?
#
loop_
_entity_poly.entity_id
_entity_poly.type
_entity_poly.pdbx_seq_one_letter_code
_entity_poly.pdbx_strand_id
1 'polypeptide(L)'
;MIKVQHSLFALPWAFVAAFYAAGGMPPWGKLGWVLLAMVAARCAAMAFNRAVDARIDAENPRTKMRAIPAGKLSVPFTLAFAAAMVGLLLLAAAMLNPLCLKLSPVALLVTLGYSYTKRFTALCHFVLGLSLAAAPIGAWIAIRPDRADAPLPYLLGAAVLFWIAGADI
;
A
#
# COMPACT_ATOMS: atom_id res chain seq x y z
N MET A 1 -8.33 12.71 7.45
CA MET A 1 -7.08 12.06 7.83
C MET A 1 -6.44 11.28 6.68
N ILE A 2 -7.18 10.54 5.91
CA ILE A 2 -6.72 9.80 4.72
C ILE A 2 -7.07 10.61 3.49
N LYS A 3 -6.06 11.01 2.71
CA LYS A 3 -6.31 11.66 1.41
C LYS A 3 -6.61 10.56 0.39
N VAL A 4 -7.86 10.35 0.08
CA VAL A 4 -8.36 9.33 -0.86
C VAL A 4 -7.76 9.50 -2.25
N GLN A 5 -7.45 10.74 -2.65
CA GLN A 5 -6.87 11.07 -3.95
C GLN A 5 -5.59 10.27 -4.27
N HIS A 6 -4.71 10.05 -3.30
CA HIS A 6 -3.48 9.28 -3.53
C HIS A 6 -3.72 7.75 -3.60
N SER A 7 -4.87 7.26 -3.13
CA SER A 7 -5.24 5.85 -3.26
C SER A 7 -5.69 5.51 -4.69
N LEU A 8 -6.19 6.50 -5.42
CA LEU A 8 -6.66 6.34 -6.79
C LEU A 8 -5.53 6.08 -7.80
N PHE A 9 -4.27 6.45 -7.49
CA PHE A 9 -3.17 6.25 -8.45
C PHE A 9 -2.75 4.79 -8.63
N ALA A 10 -2.78 3.98 -7.57
CA ALA A 10 -2.37 2.58 -7.67
C ALA A 10 -3.52 1.66 -8.14
N LEU A 11 -4.77 2.10 -7.99
CA LEU A 11 -5.97 1.32 -8.30
C LEU A 11 -6.09 0.96 -9.79
N PRO A 12 -5.91 1.90 -10.75
CA PRO A 12 -5.93 1.58 -12.16
C PRO A 12 -4.89 0.53 -12.56
N TRP A 13 -3.68 0.62 -12.01
CA TRP A 13 -2.61 -0.33 -12.30
C TRP A 13 -2.89 -1.73 -11.78
N ALA A 14 -3.51 -1.83 -10.59
CA ALA A 14 -3.95 -3.11 -10.05
C ALA A 14 -5.06 -3.73 -10.90
N PHE A 15 -6.03 -2.93 -11.35
CA PHE A 15 -7.08 -3.41 -12.24
C PHE A 15 -6.53 -3.84 -13.60
N VAL A 16 -5.67 -3.03 -14.22
CA VAL A 16 -4.99 -3.40 -15.48
C VAL A 16 -4.31 -4.75 -15.31
N ALA A 17 -3.51 -4.94 -14.24
CA ALA A 17 -2.85 -6.21 -13.97
C ALA A 17 -3.84 -7.37 -13.78
N ALA A 18 -4.94 -7.15 -13.05
CA ALA A 18 -5.98 -8.16 -12.82
C ALA A 18 -6.69 -8.57 -14.13
N PHE A 19 -7.03 -7.60 -15.00
CA PHE A 19 -7.66 -7.88 -16.28
C PHE A 19 -6.74 -8.63 -17.24
N TYR A 20 -5.46 -8.24 -17.31
CA TYR A 20 -4.47 -8.98 -18.11
C TYR A 20 -4.23 -10.38 -17.56
N ALA A 21 -4.15 -10.55 -16.24
CA ALA A 21 -4.01 -11.85 -15.60
C ALA A 21 -5.19 -12.78 -15.92
N ALA A 22 -6.41 -12.24 -15.93
CA ALA A 22 -7.62 -13.00 -16.23
C ALA A 22 -7.78 -13.30 -17.74
N GLY A 23 -7.10 -12.56 -18.62
CA GLY A 23 -7.37 -12.59 -20.06
C GLY A 23 -8.76 -12.05 -20.45
N GLY A 24 -9.32 -11.19 -19.61
CA GLY A 24 -10.68 -10.64 -19.71
C GLY A 24 -11.20 -10.15 -18.39
N MET A 25 -12.50 -10.32 -18.11
CA MET A 25 -13.11 -9.91 -16.86
C MET A 25 -12.75 -10.84 -15.69
N PRO A 26 -12.04 -10.36 -14.66
CA PRO A 26 -11.77 -11.17 -13.47
C PRO A 26 -13.04 -11.48 -12.66
N PRO A 27 -13.07 -12.56 -11.86
CA PRO A 27 -14.19 -12.82 -10.95
C PRO A 27 -14.42 -11.65 -10.00
N TRP A 28 -15.67 -11.17 -9.90
CA TRP A 28 -16.05 -10.02 -9.07
C TRP A 28 -15.63 -10.17 -7.60
N GLY A 29 -15.74 -11.39 -7.06
CA GLY A 29 -15.30 -11.67 -5.68
C GLY A 29 -13.81 -11.44 -5.48
N LYS A 30 -12.96 -11.85 -6.44
CA LYS A 30 -11.51 -11.60 -6.36
C LYS A 30 -11.19 -10.11 -6.50
N LEU A 31 -11.87 -9.37 -7.40
CA LEU A 31 -11.72 -7.92 -7.51
C LEU A 31 -12.10 -7.21 -6.21
N GLY A 32 -13.17 -7.64 -5.56
CA GLY A 32 -13.59 -7.10 -4.25
C GLY A 32 -12.52 -7.29 -3.18
N TRP A 33 -11.92 -8.49 -3.10
CA TRP A 33 -10.85 -8.76 -2.15
C TRP A 33 -9.55 -8.00 -2.49
N VAL A 34 -9.20 -7.86 -3.76
CA VAL A 34 -8.06 -7.02 -4.20
C VAL A 34 -8.28 -5.57 -3.78
N LEU A 35 -9.45 -5.01 -4.04
CA LEU A 35 -9.80 -3.65 -3.64
C LEU A 35 -9.72 -3.47 -2.13
N LEU A 36 -10.27 -4.41 -1.36
CA LEU A 36 -10.22 -4.38 0.10
C LEU A 36 -8.79 -4.43 0.62
N ALA A 37 -7.95 -5.31 0.06
CA ALA A 37 -6.54 -5.41 0.41
C ALA A 37 -5.80 -4.10 0.16
N MET A 38 -6.03 -3.47 -0.99
CA MET A 38 -5.41 -2.18 -1.33
C MET A 38 -5.84 -1.05 -0.39
N VAL A 39 -7.13 -0.96 -0.08
CA VAL A 39 -7.66 0.05 0.86
C VAL A 39 -7.08 -0.18 2.25
N ALA A 40 -7.08 -1.42 2.73
CA ALA A 40 -6.54 -1.80 4.03
C ALA A 40 -5.03 -1.49 4.13
N ALA A 41 -4.23 -1.89 3.12
CA ALA A 41 -2.80 -1.59 3.05
C ALA A 41 -2.55 -0.08 3.13
N ARG A 42 -3.31 0.70 2.38
CA ARG A 42 -3.18 2.15 2.34
C ARG A 42 -3.55 2.79 3.68
N CYS A 43 -4.66 2.36 4.28
CA CYS A 43 -5.08 2.84 5.59
C CYS A 43 -4.05 2.51 6.67
N ALA A 44 -3.52 1.28 6.67
CA ALA A 44 -2.46 0.85 7.57
C ALA A 44 -1.21 1.73 7.42
N ALA A 45 -0.71 1.89 6.19
CA ALA A 45 0.48 2.69 5.89
C ALA A 45 0.32 4.15 6.34
N MET A 46 -0.80 4.78 6.02
CA MET A 46 -1.04 6.18 6.37
C MET A 46 -1.22 6.37 7.88
N ALA A 47 -1.95 5.50 8.55
CA ALA A 47 -2.13 5.56 10.00
C ALA A 47 -0.80 5.35 10.73
N PHE A 48 -0.05 4.33 10.33
CA PHE A 48 1.27 4.06 10.89
C PHE A 48 2.24 5.23 10.68
N ASN A 49 2.32 5.77 9.47
CA ASN A 49 3.14 6.93 9.16
C ASN A 49 2.79 8.14 10.04
N ARG A 50 1.50 8.42 10.25
CA ARG A 50 1.04 9.51 11.13
C ARG A 50 1.40 9.29 12.59
N ALA A 51 1.30 8.05 13.08
CA ALA A 51 1.65 7.72 14.46
C ALA A 51 3.16 7.88 14.70
N VAL A 52 3.98 7.35 13.78
CA VAL A 52 5.45 7.43 13.85
C VAL A 52 5.96 8.87 13.75
N ASP A 53 5.35 9.69 12.89
CA ASP A 53 5.75 11.08 12.66
C ASP A 53 5.13 12.09 13.64
N ALA A 54 4.31 11.66 14.57
CA ALA A 54 3.51 12.55 15.43
C ALA A 54 4.34 13.67 16.09
N ARG A 55 5.54 13.35 16.59
CA ARG A 55 6.45 14.32 17.21
C ARG A 55 7.03 15.31 16.20
N ILE A 56 7.52 14.81 15.07
CA ILE A 56 8.11 15.63 13.99
C ILE A 56 7.03 16.54 13.39
N ASP A 57 5.82 16.01 13.21
CA ASP A 57 4.67 16.75 12.69
C ASP A 57 4.25 17.90 13.63
N ALA A 58 4.41 17.75 14.94
CA ALA A 58 4.09 18.78 15.92
C ALA A 58 5.04 19.99 15.83
N GLU A 59 6.31 19.74 15.52
CA GLU A 59 7.36 20.77 15.41
C GLU A 59 7.31 21.53 14.09
N ASN A 60 6.67 20.98 13.03
CA ASN A 60 6.65 21.57 11.70
C ASN A 60 5.39 22.42 11.49
N PRO A 61 5.50 23.74 11.16
CA PRO A 61 4.36 24.64 10.94
C PRO A 61 3.34 24.14 9.92
N ARG A 62 3.79 23.40 8.89
CA ARG A 62 2.93 22.87 7.82
C ARG A 62 2.11 21.65 8.26
N THR A 63 2.58 20.91 9.27
CA THR A 63 1.97 19.64 9.68
C THR A 63 1.38 19.65 11.09
N LYS A 64 1.64 20.68 11.90
CA LYS A 64 1.12 20.82 13.26
C LYS A 64 -0.41 20.78 13.37
N MET A 65 -1.12 21.12 12.30
CA MET A 65 -2.59 21.05 12.23
C MET A 65 -3.13 19.65 11.90
N ARG A 66 -2.27 18.65 11.73
CA ARG A 66 -2.68 17.25 11.53
C ARG A 66 -3.39 16.71 12.77
N ALA A 67 -4.23 15.69 12.58
CA ALA A 67 -5.14 15.22 13.62
C ALA A 67 -4.46 14.77 14.93
N ILE A 68 -3.25 14.19 14.87
CA ILE A 68 -2.51 13.75 16.08
C ILE A 68 -1.85 14.96 16.76
N PRO A 69 -1.00 15.77 16.10
CA PRO A 69 -0.42 16.96 16.69
C PRO A 69 -1.47 17.95 17.23
N ALA A 70 -2.60 18.07 16.55
CA ALA A 70 -3.72 18.94 16.95
C ALA A 70 -4.58 18.35 18.10
N GLY A 71 -4.19 17.21 18.69
CA GLY A 71 -4.90 16.59 19.81
C GLY A 71 -6.25 15.94 19.49
N LYS A 72 -6.62 15.87 18.18
CA LYS A 72 -7.91 15.29 17.74
C LYS A 72 -7.92 13.75 17.74
N LEU A 73 -6.74 13.12 17.67
CA LEU A 73 -6.55 11.68 17.70
C LEU A 73 -5.33 11.33 18.56
N SER A 74 -5.43 10.26 19.33
CA SER A 74 -4.30 9.76 20.10
C SER A 74 -3.41 8.82 19.27
N VAL A 75 -2.11 8.77 19.60
CA VAL A 75 -1.16 7.83 18.97
C VAL A 75 -1.60 6.37 19.18
N PRO A 76 -1.98 5.92 20.41
CA PRO A 76 -2.43 4.55 20.65
C PRO A 76 -3.64 4.17 19.80
N PHE A 77 -4.64 5.04 19.69
CA PHE A 77 -5.80 4.79 18.83
C PHE A 77 -5.40 4.64 17.36
N THR A 78 -4.50 5.50 16.88
CA THR A 78 -4.04 5.45 15.49
C THR A 78 -3.24 4.18 15.20
N LEU A 79 -2.44 3.69 16.15
CA LEU A 79 -1.71 2.43 16.03
C LEU A 79 -2.66 1.22 16.08
N ALA A 80 -3.66 1.24 16.94
CA ALA A 80 -4.69 0.19 17.00
C ALA A 80 -5.46 0.11 15.67
N PHE A 81 -5.82 1.27 15.10
CA PHE A 81 -6.44 1.33 13.77
C PHE A 81 -5.51 0.77 12.70
N ALA A 82 -4.21 1.13 12.71
CA ALA A 82 -3.24 0.57 11.76
C ALA A 82 -3.14 -0.95 11.88
N ALA A 83 -3.10 -1.49 13.11
CA ALA A 83 -3.07 -2.93 13.36
C ALA A 83 -4.34 -3.63 12.85
N ALA A 84 -5.52 -3.03 13.07
CA ALA A 84 -6.77 -3.56 12.53
C ALA A 84 -6.77 -3.60 10.99
N MET A 85 -6.22 -2.57 10.33
CA MET A 85 -6.09 -2.52 8.88
C MET A 85 -5.06 -3.54 8.37
N VAL A 86 -3.98 -3.81 9.09
CA VAL A 86 -3.05 -4.92 8.79
C VAL A 86 -3.78 -6.26 8.87
N GLY A 87 -4.56 -6.49 9.92
CA GLY A 87 -5.38 -7.70 10.06
C GLY A 87 -6.36 -7.87 8.89
N LEU A 88 -7.00 -6.79 8.47
CA LEU A 88 -7.93 -6.79 7.33
C LEU A 88 -7.21 -7.10 6.00
N LEU A 89 -6.00 -6.57 5.81
CA LEU A 89 -5.16 -6.91 4.66
C LEU A 89 -4.80 -8.40 4.64
N LEU A 90 -4.37 -8.95 5.78
CA LEU A 90 -4.02 -10.37 5.89
C LEU A 90 -5.23 -11.27 5.62
N LEU A 91 -6.40 -10.89 6.14
CA LEU A 91 -7.65 -11.58 5.84
C LEU A 91 -7.97 -11.56 4.34
N ALA A 92 -7.90 -10.38 3.71
CA ALA A 92 -8.14 -10.25 2.27
C ALA A 92 -7.13 -11.07 1.46
N ALA A 93 -5.85 -11.07 1.85
CA ALA A 93 -4.81 -11.88 1.20
C ALA A 93 -5.08 -13.39 1.36
N ALA A 94 -5.55 -13.85 2.53
CA ALA A 94 -5.93 -15.24 2.77
C ALA A 94 -7.13 -15.67 1.92
N MET A 95 -8.10 -14.78 1.74
CA MET A 95 -9.29 -15.03 0.91
C MET A 95 -8.97 -15.05 -0.60
N LEU A 96 -7.87 -14.43 -1.01
CA LEU A 96 -7.42 -14.45 -2.41
C LEU A 96 -6.73 -15.77 -2.76
N ASN A 97 -5.62 -16.07 -2.13
CA ASN A 97 -4.90 -17.34 -2.26
C ASN A 97 -3.72 -17.42 -1.26
N PRO A 98 -3.16 -18.65 -1.00
CA PRO A 98 -2.05 -18.84 -0.07
C PRO A 98 -0.77 -18.08 -0.44
N LEU A 99 -0.52 -17.83 -1.73
CA LEU A 99 0.67 -17.10 -2.18
C LEU A 99 0.57 -15.61 -1.82
N CYS A 100 -0.61 -15.01 -2.00
CA CYS A 100 -0.87 -13.63 -1.55
C CYS A 100 -0.64 -13.50 -0.04
N LEU A 101 -1.12 -14.46 0.75
CA LEU A 101 -0.90 -14.45 2.19
C LEU A 101 0.59 -14.58 2.56
N LYS A 102 1.34 -15.45 1.89
CA LYS A 102 2.79 -15.63 2.12
C LYS A 102 3.61 -14.38 1.76
N LEU A 103 3.20 -13.64 0.75
CA LEU A 103 3.90 -12.43 0.29
C LEU A 103 3.46 -11.17 1.04
N SER A 104 2.31 -11.19 1.72
CA SER A 104 1.79 -10.02 2.43
C SER A 104 2.73 -9.47 3.53
N PRO A 105 3.49 -10.27 4.31
CA PRO A 105 4.46 -9.73 5.26
C PRO A 105 5.57 -8.92 4.58
N VAL A 106 6.04 -9.35 3.40
CA VAL A 106 7.06 -8.62 2.63
C VAL A 106 6.51 -7.28 2.16
N ALA A 107 5.30 -7.27 1.60
CA ALA A 107 4.61 -6.05 1.18
C ALA A 107 4.41 -5.08 2.37
N LEU A 108 4.04 -5.61 3.55
CA LEU A 108 3.89 -4.83 4.78
C LEU A 108 5.22 -4.25 5.25
N LEU A 109 6.30 -5.03 5.24
CA LEU A 109 7.64 -4.55 5.61
C LEU A 109 8.07 -3.36 4.75
N VAL A 110 7.91 -3.45 3.43
CA VAL A 110 8.24 -2.36 2.50
C VAL A 110 7.35 -1.15 2.77
N THR A 111 6.03 -1.37 2.88
CA THR A 111 5.03 -0.29 3.00
C THR A 111 5.12 0.45 4.33
N LEU A 112 5.30 -0.26 5.45
CA LEU A 112 5.45 0.36 6.76
C LEU A 112 6.87 0.89 6.98
N GLY A 113 7.88 0.18 6.44
CA GLY A 113 9.29 0.56 6.51
C GLY A 113 9.59 1.90 5.83
N TYR A 114 8.82 2.27 4.81
CA TYR A 114 8.91 3.60 4.20
C TYR A 114 8.83 4.74 5.22
N SER A 115 8.02 4.60 6.27
CA SER A 115 7.88 5.62 7.32
C SER A 115 9.21 5.96 8.03
N TYR A 116 10.14 5.02 8.04
CA TYR A 116 11.47 5.22 8.62
C TYR A 116 12.53 5.62 7.57
N THR A 117 12.48 5.06 6.37
CA THR A 117 13.51 5.27 5.32
C THR A 117 13.65 6.74 4.94
N LYS A 118 12.58 7.52 4.93
CA LYS A 118 12.60 8.97 4.67
C LYS A 118 13.43 9.79 5.66
N ARG A 119 13.84 9.19 6.80
CA ARG A 119 14.65 9.84 7.83
C ARG A 119 16.16 9.64 7.60
N PHE A 120 16.53 8.65 6.80
CA PHE A 120 17.91 8.21 6.68
C PHE A 120 18.47 8.28 5.25
N THR A 121 17.59 8.36 4.23
CA THR A 121 18.05 8.28 2.85
C THR A 121 17.14 9.03 1.87
N ALA A 122 17.76 9.65 0.88
CA ALA A 122 17.06 10.23 -0.27
C ALA A 122 16.42 9.16 -1.17
N LEU A 123 16.83 7.89 -1.04
CA LEU A 123 16.19 6.78 -1.77
C LEU A 123 14.79 6.43 -1.26
N CYS A 124 14.26 7.15 -0.27
CA CYS A 124 12.91 6.95 0.26
C CYS A 124 11.83 7.04 -0.83
N HIS A 125 12.04 7.85 -1.89
CA HIS A 125 11.14 7.96 -3.03
C HIS A 125 11.00 6.63 -3.79
N PHE A 126 12.09 5.88 -3.93
CA PHE A 126 12.08 4.53 -4.51
C PHE A 126 11.39 3.52 -3.60
N VAL A 127 11.55 3.62 -2.28
CA VAL A 127 10.83 2.75 -1.32
C VAL A 127 9.34 3.03 -1.36
N LEU A 128 8.93 4.30 -1.51
CA LEU A 128 7.53 4.67 -1.73
C LEU A 128 7.01 4.07 -3.04
N GLY A 129 7.76 4.23 -4.12
CA GLY A 129 7.44 3.66 -5.43
C GLY A 129 7.30 2.13 -5.37
N LEU A 130 8.22 1.45 -4.67
CA LEU A 130 8.18 0.00 -4.46
C LEU A 130 6.94 -0.43 -3.66
N SER A 131 6.54 0.35 -2.66
CA SER A 131 5.32 0.08 -1.89
C SER A 131 4.07 0.11 -2.76
N LEU A 132 4.01 1.03 -3.75
CA LEU A 132 2.88 1.12 -4.68
C LEU A 132 3.00 0.10 -5.82
N ALA A 133 4.20 -0.29 -6.23
CA ALA A 133 4.46 -1.35 -7.20
C ALA A 133 3.92 -2.72 -6.75
N ALA A 134 3.79 -2.94 -5.45
CA ALA A 134 3.15 -4.13 -4.90
C ALA A 134 1.68 -4.28 -5.34
N ALA A 135 0.99 -3.20 -5.73
CA ALA A 135 -0.41 -3.25 -6.12
C ALA A 135 -0.65 -4.03 -7.43
N PRO A 136 -0.02 -3.71 -8.59
CA PRO A 136 -0.18 -4.51 -9.81
C PRO A 136 0.37 -5.92 -9.67
N ILE A 137 1.49 -6.12 -8.97
CA ILE A 137 2.08 -7.45 -8.73
C ILE A 137 1.12 -8.30 -7.89
N GLY A 138 0.62 -7.76 -6.78
CA GLY A 138 -0.32 -8.45 -5.90
C GLY A 138 -1.65 -8.76 -6.58
N ALA A 139 -2.18 -7.83 -7.38
CA ALA A 139 -3.41 -8.04 -8.14
C ALA A 139 -3.27 -9.16 -9.20
N TRP A 140 -2.13 -9.23 -9.89
CA TRP A 140 -1.82 -10.33 -10.80
C TRP A 140 -1.80 -11.68 -10.08
N ILE A 141 -1.01 -11.78 -9.00
CA ILE A 141 -0.88 -13.01 -8.20
C ILE A 141 -2.24 -13.43 -7.60
N ALA A 142 -3.09 -12.47 -7.23
CA ALA A 142 -4.43 -12.74 -6.72
C ALA A 142 -5.30 -13.48 -7.75
N ILE A 143 -5.15 -13.16 -9.03
CA ILE A 143 -5.92 -13.76 -10.13
C ILE A 143 -5.25 -15.04 -10.65
N ARG A 144 -3.94 -14.98 -10.91
CA ARG A 144 -3.13 -16.06 -11.53
C ARG A 144 -1.87 -16.37 -10.71
N PRO A 145 -2.02 -17.04 -9.56
CA PRO A 145 -0.88 -17.45 -8.74
C PRO A 145 0.04 -18.47 -9.44
N ASP A 146 -0.50 -19.23 -10.40
CA ASP A 146 0.21 -20.19 -11.26
C ASP A 146 1.18 -19.52 -12.26
N ARG A 147 1.00 -18.22 -12.51
CA ARG A 147 1.85 -17.42 -13.39
C ARG A 147 2.46 -16.22 -12.66
N ALA A 148 2.87 -16.44 -11.42
CA ALA A 148 3.56 -15.42 -10.64
C ALA A 148 4.93 -15.05 -11.23
N ASP A 149 5.53 -15.89 -12.04
CA ASP A 149 6.79 -15.71 -12.78
C ASP A 149 6.66 -14.90 -14.07
N ALA A 150 5.43 -14.61 -14.51
CA ALA A 150 5.22 -13.82 -15.74
C ALA A 150 5.90 -12.43 -15.65
N PRO A 151 6.51 -11.92 -16.73
CA PRO A 151 7.23 -10.66 -16.70
C PRO A 151 6.31 -9.43 -16.56
N LEU A 152 5.08 -9.51 -17.07
CA LEU A 152 4.17 -8.37 -17.17
C LEU A 152 3.86 -7.68 -15.83
N PRO A 153 3.50 -8.39 -14.72
CA PRO A 153 3.22 -7.72 -13.45
C PRO A 153 4.45 -6.99 -12.89
N TYR A 154 5.64 -7.49 -13.12
CA TYR A 154 6.88 -6.84 -12.68
C TYR A 154 7.21 -5.62 -13.52
N LEU A 155 6.95 -5.65 -14.83
CA LEU A 155 7.07 -4.47 -15.70
C LEU A 155 6.09 -3.38 -15.30
N LEU A 156 4.83 -3.72 -15.02
CA LEU A 156 3.83 -2.79 -14.49
C LEU A 156 4.26 -2.24 -13.12
N GLY A 157 4.78 -3.11 -12.25
CA GLY A 157 5.32 -2.69 -10.96
C GLY A 157 6.50 -1.73 -11.12
N ALA A 158 7.44 -2.00 -12.02
CA ALA A 158 8.56 -1.13 -12.32
C ALA A 158 8.09 0.23 -12.87
N ALA A 159 7.11 0.24 -13.77
CA ALA A 159 6.52 1.48 -14.27
C ALA A 159 5.92 2.33 -13.14
N VAL A 160 5.17 1.73 -12.22
CA VAL A 160 4.61 2.40 -11.04
C VAL A 160 5.72 2.90 -10.12
N LEU A 161 6.77 2.08 -9.88
CA LEU A 161 7.91 2.44 -9.05
C LEU A 161 8.58 3.71 -9.55
N PHE A 162 8.99 3.73 -10.82
CA PHE A 162 9.70 4.88 -11.40
C PHE A 162 8.80 6.11 -11.56
N TRP A 163 7.53 5.90 -11.90
CA TRP A 163 6.55 6.99 -11.95
C TRP A 163 6.41 7.69 -10.59
N ILE A 164 6.20 6.91 -9.54
CA ILE A 164 6.00 7.46 -8.19
C ILE A 164 7.29 8.06 -7.65
N ALA A 165 8.44 7.39 -7.85
CA ALA A 165 9.72 7.93 -7.43
C ALA A 165 10.01 9.27 -8.10
N GLY A 166 9.73 9.40 -9.40
CA GLY A 166 9.93 10.66 -10.13
C GLY A 166 8.92 11.76 -9.77
N ALA A 167 7.70 11.41 -9.37
CA ALA A 167 6.67 12.37 -8.99
C ALA A 167 6.81 12.89 -7.55
N ASP A 168 7.60 12.19 -6.70
CA ASP A 168 7.78 12.52 -5.28
C ASP A 168 9.10 13.30 -5.02
N ILE A 169 9.92 13.50 -6.07
CA ILE A 169 11.13 14.35 -6.04
C ILE A 169 10.74 15.81 -6.22
#